data_93c4129ebd44d4b3e02fd7fc0528a84c
#
_entry.id   93c4129ebd44d4b3e02fd7fc0528a84c
#
_cell.length_a   1.000
_cell.length_b   1.000
_cell.length_c   1.000
_cell.angle_alpha   90.00
_cell.angle_beta   90.00
_cell.angle_gamma   90.00
#
_symmetry.space_group_name_H-M   'P 1'
#
loop_
_entity.id
_entity.type
_entity.pdbx_description
1 polymer ?
#
loop_
_entity_poly.entity_id
_entity_poly.type
_entity_poly.pdbx_seq_one_letter_code
_entity_poly.pdbx_strand_id
1 'polypeptide(L)'
;MQRENGQVLVVGASKEVILTAGSFHSPKLLMLSGIGPAAELNRHAIDVVRNLPEVGANYHDHVGCPVTFKLKGALGLHGHDKGLKALKHGIDYFVFKQGLLTSNLLQA
;
A
#
# COMPACT_ATOMS: atom_id res chain seq x y z
N MET A 1 -16.93 7.29 -8.44
CA MET A 1 -16.73 5.90 -7.94
C MET A 1 -17.74 5.02 -8.66
N GLN A 2 -17.27 4.05 -9.46
CA GLN A 2 -18.16 3.15 -10.21
C GLN A 2 -18.54 1.98 -9.29
N ARG A 3 -19.83 1.75 -9.10
CA ARG A 3 -20.34 0.57 -8.37
C ARG A 3 -20.50 -0.60 -9.35
N GLU A 4 -20.57 -1.83 -8.87
CA GLU A 4 -20.71 -3.08 -9.66
C GLU A 4 -21.86 -3.08 -10.68
N ASN A 5 -22.86 -2.21 -10.51
CA ASN A 5 -24.00 -2.05 -11.43
C ASN A 5 -23.85 -0.87 -12.41
N GLY A 6 -22.67 -0.27 -12.52
CA GLY A 6 -22.41 0.82 -13.46
C GLY A 6 -23.02 2.18 -13.10
N GLN A 7 -23.69 2.30 -11.96
CA GLN A 7 -24.27 3.58 -11.51
C GLN A 7 -23.21 4.49 -10.90
N VAL A 8 -23.17 5.75 -11.35
CA VAL A 8 -22.32 6.80 -10.78
C VAL A 8 -23.06 7.45 -9.62
N LEU A 9 -22.50 7.36 -8.43
CA LEU A 9 -23.01 8.06 -7.26
C LEU A 9 -22.24 9.38 -7.08
N VAL A 10 -22.96 10.49 -7.11
CA VAL A 10 -22.42 11.81 -6.81
C VAL A 10 -22.71 12.12 -5.33
N VAL A 11 -21.64 12.37 -4.57
CA VAL A 11 -21.73 12.68 -3.14
C VAL A 11 -21.09 14.05 -2.91
N GLY A 12 -21.82 14.95 -2.24
CA GLY A 12 -21.29 16.24 -1.83
C GLY A 12 -20.72 16.19 -0.40
N ALA A 13 -19.64 16.93 -0.16
CA ALA A 13 -19.11 17.16 1.17
C ALA A 13 -19.49 18.57 1.65
N SER A 14 -19.88 18.72 2.92
CA SER A 14 -20.28 20.01 3.48
C SER A 14 -19.11 20.92 3.85
N LYS A 15 -17.92 20.36 4.06
CA LYS A 15 -16.70 21.09 4.42
C LYS A 15 -15.53 20.80 3.49
N GLU A 16 -15.07 19.56 3.46
CA GLU A 16 -13.86 19.16 2.73
C GLU A 16 -13.90 17.69 2.33
N VAL A 17 -13.04 17.34 1.38
CA VAL A 17 -12.75 15.95 0.99
C VAL A 17 -11.30 15.66 1.35
N ILE A 18 -11.07 14.64 2.18
CA ILE A 18 -9.74 14.27 2.66
C ILE A 18 -9.22 13.08 1.85
N LEU A 19 -8.06 13.23 1.21
CA LEU A 19 -7.39 12.19 0.45
C LEU A 19 -6.25 11.59 1.29
N THR A 20 -6.42 10.34 1.72
CA THR A 20 -5.43 9.59 2.52
C THR A 20 -5.07 8.25 1.87
N ALA A 21 -4.97 8.22 0.54
CA ALA A 21 -4.75 7.00 -0.24
C ALA A 21 -3.25 6.63 -0.41
N GLY A 22 -2.37 7.24 0.38
CA GLY A 22 -0.92 7.04 0.32
C GLY A 22 -0.24 7.84 -0.79
N SER A 23 1.10 7.79 -0.80
CA SER A 23 1.96 8.61 -1.68
C SER A 23 1.78 8.33 -3.18
N PHE A 24 1.33 7.14 -3.54
CA PHE A 24 1.09 6.76 -4.92
C PHE A 24 -0.34 7.07 -5.39
N HIS A 25 -1.35 6.72 -4.60
CA HIS A 25 -2.73 6.84 -5.03
C HIS A 25 -3.34 8.23 -4.80
N SER A 26 -2.89 9.00 -3.80
CA SER A 26 -3.40 10.35 -3.57
C SER A 26 -3.12 11.29 -4.75
N PRO A 27 -1.89 11.38 -5.27
CA PRO A 27 -1.63 12.17 -6.48
C PRO A 27 -2.37 11.64 -7.71
N LYS A 28 -2.50 10.33 -7.85
CA LYS A 28 -3.29 9.73 -8.93
C LYS A 28 -4.77 10.17 -8.89
N LEU A 29 -5.38 10.19 -7.72
CA LEU A 29 -6.77 10.64 -7.55
C LEU A 29 -6.91 12.14 -7.85
N LEU A 30 -5.94 12.96 -7.45
CA LEU A 30 -5.90 14.39 -7.81
C LEU A 30 -5.83 14.57 -9.33
N MET A 31 -4.89 13.89 -10.00
CA MET A 31 -4.74 13.98 -11.45
C MET A 31 -6.00 13.50 -12.20
N LEU A 32 -6.62 12.41 -11.77
CA LEU A 32 -7.90 11.95 -12.34
C LEU A 32 -9.05 12.94 -12.11
N SER A 33 -8.92 13.83 -11.14
CA SER A 33 -9.86 14.92 -10.85
C SER A 33 -9.50 16.23 -11.55
N GLY A 34 -8.53 16.21 -12.47
CA GLY A 34 -8.08 17.39 -13.22
C GLY A 34 -7.13 18.31 -12.45
N ILE A 35 -6.55 17.85 -11.33
CA ILE A 35 -5.62 18.61 -10.50
C ILE A 35 -4.23 18.00 -10.62
N GLY A 36 -3.32 18.65 -11.34
CA GLY A 36 -1.98 18.12 -11.58
C GLY A 36 -1.25 18.86 -12.70
N PRO A 37 -0.13 18.29 -13.21
CA PRO A 37 0.62 18.87 -14.32
C PRO A 37 -0.25 18.95 -15.60
N ALA A 38 -0.50 20.16 -16.08
CA ALA A 38 -1.41 20.37 -17.22
C ALA A 38 -0.98 19.58 -18.49
N ALA A 39 0.32 19.48 -18.76
CA ALA A 39 0.83 18.74 -19.90
C ALA A 39 0.48 17.24 -19.82
N GLU A 40 0.57 16.66 -18.62
CA GLU A 40 0.24 15.25 -18.39
C GLU A 40 -1.27 15.02 -18.47
N LEU A 41 -2.07 15.88 -17.85
CA LEU A 41 -3.53 15.80 -17.90
C LEU A 41 -4.05 15.87 -19.35
N ASN A 42 -3.55 16.83 -20.15
CA ASN A 42 -3.91 16.97 -21.55
C ASN A 42 -3.52 15.75 -22.40
N ARG A 43 -2.38 15.11 -22.11
CA ARG A 43 -1.95 13.87 -22.78
C ARG A 43 -2.96 12.74 -22.59
N HIS A 44 -3.64 12.71 -21.47
CA HIS A 44 -4.65 11.71 -21.12
C HIS A 44 -6.09 12.18 -21.36
N ALA A 45 -6.29 13.29 -22.09
CA ALA A 45 -7.59 13.89 -22.35
C ALA A 45 -8.40 14.16 -21.07
N ILE A 46 -7.71 14.58 -19.99
CA ILE A 46 -8.32 14.98 -18.73
C ILE A 46 -8.37 16.50 -18.69
N ASP A 47 -9.57 17.05 -18.47
CA ASP A 47 -9.76 18.49 -18.36
C ASP A 47 -8.98 19.07 -17.17
N VAL A 48 -8.22 20.14 -17.42
CA VAL A 48 -7.40 20.78 -16.39
C VAL A 48 -8.26 21.69 -15.51
N VAL A 49 -8.59 21.21 -14.32
CA VAL A 49 -9.26 22.01 -13.28
C VAL A 49 -8.26 22.96 -12.60
N ARG A 50 -7.07 22.43 -12.27
CA ARG A 50 -5.99 23.22 -11.68
C ARG A 50 -4.62 22.68 -12.07
N ASN A 51 -3.80 23.54 -12.64
CA ASN A 51 -2.42 23.19 -12.95
C ASN A 51 -1.57 23.25 -11.68
N LEU A 52 -1.13 22.08 -11.20
CA LEU A 52 -0.21 21.90 -10.08
C LEU A 52 0.91 20.95 -10.49
N PRO A 53 2.05 21.48 -10.99
CA PRO A 53 3.16 20.69 -11.52
C PRO A 53 3.77 19.70 -10.53
N GLU A 54 3.68 19.99 -9.23
CA GLU A 54 4.28 19.18 -8.17
C GLU A 54 3.47 17.89 -7.83
N VAL A 55 2.22 17.81 -8.29
CA VAL A 55 1.39 16.64 -8.01
C VAL A 55 1.94 15.41 -8.72
N GLY A 56 2.36 14.42 -7.93
CA GLY A 56 2.99 13.18 -8.40
C GLY A 56 4.49 13.30 -8.70
N ALA A 57 5.10 14.49 -8.48
CA ALA A 57 6.53 14.67 -8.58
C ALA A 57 7.25 14.16 -7.31
N ASN A 58 8.57 13.93 -7.44
CA ASN A 58 9.47 13.54 -6.32
C ASN A 58 9.00 12.30 -5.53
N TYR A 59 8.42 11.33 -6.21
CA TYR A 59 8.11 10.05 -5.59
C TYR A 59 9.40 9.33 -5.19
N HIS A 60 9.51 8.98 -3.92
CA HIS A 60 10.64 8.24 -3.35
C HIS A 60 10.15 6.94 -2.76
N ASP A 61 10.88 5.86 -3.05
CA ASP A 61 10.60 4.54 -2.48
C ASP A 61 11.91 3.79 -2.23
N HIS A 62 11.87 2.75 -1.41
CA HIS A 62 13.02 1.91 -1.16
C HIS A 62 13.33 1.04 -2.38
N VAL A 63 14.59 1.04 -2.80
CA VAL A 63 15.06 0.08 -3.79
C VAL A 63 15.35 -1.23 -3.08
N GLY A 64 14.57 -2.26 -3.38
CA GLY A 64 14.73 -3.60 -2.81
C GLY A 64 14.76 -4.66 -3.88
N CYS A 65 15.73 -5.59 -3.77
CA CYS A 65 15.77 -6.79 -4.58
C CYS A 65 15.70 -8.01 -3.64
N PRO A 66 14.53 -8.66 -3.51
CA PRO A 66 14.42 -9.84 -2.66
C PRO A 66 15.20 -11.01 -3.28
N VAL A 67 16.17 -11.53 -2.53
CA VAL A 67 16.89 -12.76 -2.90
C VAL A 67 16.40 -13.87 -1.99
N THR A 68 15.71 -14.85 -2.56
CA THR A 68 15.11 -15.95 -1.81
C THR A 68 15.91 -17.24 -2.04
N PHE A 69 16.34 -17.87 -0.96
CA PHE A 69 17.01 -19.15 -0.99
C PHE A 69 16.18 -20.23 -0.32
N LYS A 70 16.14 -21.43 -0.90
CA LYS A 70 15.60 -22.62 -0.25
C LYS A 70 16.73 -23.31 0.52
N LEU A 71 16.64 -23.29 1.84
CA LEU A 71 17.60 -23.97 2.70
C LEU A 71 17.29 -25.47 2.78
N LYS A 72 18.32 -26.30 2.70
CA LYS A 72 18.22 -27.74 3.03
C LYS A 72 18.43 -27.90 4.53
N GLY A 73 17.43 -28.34 5.26
CA GLY A 73 17.48 -28.55 6.71
C GLY A 73 16.49 -27.68 7.50
N ALA A 74 16.62 -27.72 8.84
CA ALA A 74 15.62 -27.16 9.78
C ALA A 74 15.74 -25.64 10.06
N LEU A 75 16.57 -24.91 9.34
CA LEU A 75 16.85 -23.49 9.58
C LEU A 75 15.84 -22.53 8.93
N GLY A 76 14.94 -23.02 8.10
CA GLY A 76 13.94 -22.20 7.42
C GLY A 76 12.64 -22.09 8.21
N LEU A 77 11.92 -20.99 8.02
CA LEU A 77 10.60 -20.76 8.63
C LEU A 77 9.48 -21.58 7.97
N HIS A 78 9.79 -22.33 6.93
CA HIS A 78 8.80 -23.14 6.20
C HIS A 78 8.13 -24.18 7.11
N GLY A 79 6.82 -24.18 7.17
CA GLY A 79 6.02 -25.09 8.00
C GLY A 79 5.95 -24.72 9.49
N HIS A 80 6.46 -23.56 9.90
CA HIS A 80 6.28 -23.04 11.26
C HIS A 80 4.89 -22.44 11.49
N ASP A 81 4.13 -22.24 10.45
CA ASP A 81 2.72 -21.78 10.43
C ASP A 81 1.71 -22.89 10.69
N LYS A 82 2.14 -24.15 10.87
CA LYS A 82 1.27 -25.32 10.97
C LYS A 82 1.52 -26.19 12.21
N GLY A 83 0.44 -26.83 12.68
CA GLY A 83 0.48 -27.83 13.74
C GLY A 83 1.05 -27.31 15.06
N LEU A 84 1.76 -28.19 15.77
CA LEU A 84 2.32 -27.92 17.09
C LEU A 84 3.35 -26.76 17.09
N LYS A 85 4.02 -26.50 15.98
CA LYS A 85 4.96 -25.39 15.86
C LYS A 85 4.23 -24.04 15.89
N ALA A 86 3.11 -23.92 15.19
CA ALA A 86 2.28 -22.72 15.24
C ALA A 86 1.72 -22.48 16.65
N LEU A 87 1.25 -23.54 17.31
CA LEU A 87 0.76 -23.46 18.69
C LEU A 87 1.87 -22.98 19.64
N LYS A 88 3.08 -23.53 19.53
CA LYS A 88 4.24 -23.08 20.33
C LYS A 88 4.53 -21.61 20.11
N HIS A 89 4.57 -21.12 18.85
CA HIS A 89 4.79 -19.71 18.56
C HIS A 89 3.69 -18.81 19.14
N GLY A 90 2.45 -19.29 19.13
CA GLY A 90 1.34 -18.61 19.80
C GLY A 90 1.56 -18.48 21.31
N ILE A 91 1.93 -19.56 21.99
CA ILE A 91 2.22 -19.55 23.43
C ILE A 91 3.41 -18.62 23.74
N ASP A 92 4.51 -18.74 23.00
CA ASP A 92 5.69 -17.90 23.17
C ASP A 92 5.34 -16.41 23.04
N TYR A 93 4.46 -16.06 22.09
CA TYR A 93 4.02 -14.68 21.88
C TYR A 93 3.07 -14.18 22.99
N PHE A 94 1.99 -14.92 23.27
CA PHE A 94 0.94 -14.44 24.18
C PHE A 94 1.36 -14.51 25.66
N VAL A 95 2.11 -15.52 26.05
CA VAL A 95 2.51 -15.75 27.42
C VAL A 95 3.86 -15.09 27.75
N PHE A 96 4.85 -15.34 26.91
CA PHE A 96 6.22 -14.90 27.18
C PHE A 96 6.62 -13.61 26.47
N LYS A 97 5.76 -13.08 25.56
CA LYS A 97 6.02 -11.86 24.77
C LYS A 97 7.33 -11.92 23.97
N GLN A 98 7.68 -13.11 23.49
CA GLN A 98 8.92 -13.37 22.76
C GLN A 98 8.68 -14.33 21.58
N GLY A 99 9.71 -14.54 20.76
CA GLY A 99 9.69 -15.50 19.66
C GLY A 99 9.36 -14.89 18.31
N LEU A 100 9.10 -15.75 17.33
CA LEU A 100 9.00 -15.40 15.93
C LEU A 100 7.92 -14.34 15.62
N LEU A 101 6.80 -14.39 16.34
CA LEU A 101 5.66 -13.48 16.13
C LEU A 101 5.90 -12.07 16.71
N THR A 102 7.00 -11.83 17.41
CA THR A 102 7.36 -10.48 17.87
C THR A 102 8.12 -9.68 16.82
N SER A 103 8.60 -10.32 15.75
CA SER A 103 9.37 -9.70 14.68
C SER A 103 8.51 -9.50 13.45
N ASN A 104 8.69 -8.38 12.76
CA ASN A 104 8.09 -8.12 11.44
C ASN A 104 8.83 -8.81 10.29
N LEU A 105 9.87 -9.62 10.58
CA LEU A 105 10.72 -10.35 9.62
C LEU A 105 11.46 -9.48 8.59
N LEU A 106 11.30 -8.17 8.64
CA LEU A 106 11.90 -7.20 7.70
C LEU A 106 12.91 -6.28 8.41
N GLN A 107 13.51 -6.73 9.49
CA GLN A 107 14.56 -5.99 10.16
C GLN A 107 15.86 -6.14 9.36
N ALA A 108 16.30 -5.03 8.76
CA ALA A 108 17.62 -4.86 8.19
C ALA A 108 18.64 -4.51 9.29
#